data_4021530549d5c9c529c159ca1755380a
#
_entry.id   4021530549d5c9c529c159ca1755380a
#
_cell.length_a   1.000
_cell.length_b   1.000
_cell.length_c   1.000
_cell.angle_alpha   90.00
_cell.angle_beta   90.00
_cell.angle_gamma   90.00
#
_symmetry.space_group_name_H-M   'P 1'
#
loop_
_entity.id
_entity.type
_entity.pdbx_description
1 polymer ?
#
loop_
_entity_poly.entity_id
_entity_poly.type
_entity_poly.pdbx_seq_one_letter_code
_entity_poly.pdbx_strand_id
1 'polypeptide(L)'
;MVRIPRPPLPPRPHPSPKPGAKVDARSERWREHRKKVRGEIVEAAFRAIDRLGPDLSVREIAEEAGTAKPKIYRHFTDKSDLFQAIGQRLRDMLWAAVFPSIDFATNSVREIIRRSAEEYVSLVDEHPNVLRFFIQGGRFPEQSESTMRTLNEGREITLAMAEMFNNELREMELDPAAFELAAFAAFGSAASATDWWLGSDLDSPRRMPREKFVEHLTTIMMGVIGGTAELLGIKLDPDQPIHNAMPQNSAAS
;
A
#
# COMPACT_ATOMS: atom_id res chain seq x y z
N MET A 1 -57.86 7.84 57.46
CA MET A 1 -57.85 7.98 55.99
C MET A 1 -56.39 7.76 55.50
N VAL A 2 -56.10 6.57 55.02
CA VAL A 2 -54.78 6.18 54.56
C VAL A 2 -54.70 6.54 53.04
N ARG A 3 -53.73 7.44 52.62
CA ARG A 3 -53.51 7.83 51.26
C ARG A 3 -52.72 6.72 50.55
N ILE A 4 -53.31 6.05 49.56
CA ILE A 4 -52.68 5.06 48.73
C ILE A 4 -51.80 5.81 47.69
N PRO A 5 -50.49 5.55 47.54
CA PRO A 5 -49.67 6.17 46.51
C PRO A 5 -50.05 5.65 45.13
N ARG A 6 -50.08 6.54 44.11
CA ARG A 6 -50.34 6.18 42.73
C ARG A 6 -49.13 5.42 42.18
N PRO A 7 -49.34 4.37 41.38
CA PRO A 7 -48.24 3.65 40.71
C PRO A 7 -47.53 4.55 39.70
N PRO A 8 -46.21 4.35 39.47
CA PRO A 8 -45.46 5.10 38.50
C PRO A 8 -45.96 4.83 37.07
N LEU A 9 -45.99 5.89 36.24
CA LEU A 9 -46.36 5.80 34.84
C LEU A 9 -45.34 4.95 34.07
N PRO A 10 -45.80 4.11 33.10
CA PRO A 10 -44.88 3.34 32.26
C PRO A 10 -43.98 4.24 31.45
N PRO A 11 -42.72 3.83 31.16
CA PRO A 11 -41.79 4.60 30.33
C PRO A 11 -42.39 4.79 28.94
N ARG A 12 -42.27 6.01 28.41
CA ARG A 12 -42.71 6.32 27.05
C ARG A 12 -41.91 5.46 26.05
N PRO A 13 -42.55 4.82 25.06
CA PRO A 13 -41.83 4.07 24.06
C PRO A 13 -40.90 5.03 23.27
N HIS A 14 -39.61 4.64 23.18
CA HIS A 14 -38.69 5.33 22.33
C HIS A 14 -39.19 5.24 20.87
N PRO A 15 -39.18 6.34 20.10
CA PRO A 15 -39.59 6.29 18.70
C PRO A 15 -38.64 5.35 17.95
N SER A 16 -39.22 4.30 17.36
CA SER A 16 -38.49 3.41 16.45
C SER A 16 -37.88 4.20 15.31
N PRO A 17 -36.63 3.92 14.90
CA PRO A 17 -36.02 4.58 13.75
C PRO A 17 -36.88 4.28 12.50
N LYS A 18 -37.33 5.33 11.80
CA LYS A 18 -38.10 5.20 10.56
C LYS A 18 -37.22 4.52 9.51
N PRO A 19 -37.66 3.43 8.88
CA PRO A 19 -36.97 2.86 7.73
C PRO A 19 -37.09 3.85 6.57
N GLY A 20 -35.93 4.28 5.98
CA GLY A 20 -35.90 5.18 4.83
C GLY A 20 -35.55 6.63 5.16
N ALA A 21 -34.63 6.88 6.11
CA ALA A 21 -34.03 8.20 6.23
C ALA A 21 -33.31 8.52 4.89
N LYS A 22 -33.89 9.40 4.09
CA LYS A 22 -33.19 10.01 2.93
C LYS A 22 -31.86 10.53 3.47
N VAL A 23 -30.75 9.96 2.96
CA VAL A 23 -29.41 10.48 3.25
C VAL A 23 -29.49 11.98 2.92
N ASP A 24 -29.24 12.83 3.92
CA ASP A 24 -29.36 14.26 3.76
C ASP A 24 -28.34 14.70 2.71
N ALA A 25 -28.81 15.11 1.53
CA ALA A 25 -28.00 15.57 0.41
C ALA A 25 -27.02 16.69 0.81
N ARG A 26 -27.25 17.36 1.94
CA ARG A 26 -26.34 18.32 2.53
C ARG A 26 -25.20 17.65 3.26
N SER A 27 -25.45 16.57 4.01
CA SER A 27 -24.43 15.81 4.72
C SER A 27 -23.52 15.05 3.73
N GLU A 28 -24.07 14.64 2.60
CA GLU A 28 -23.32 13.97 1.52
C GLU A 28 -22.38 14.94 0.80
N ARG A 29 -22.86 16.11 0.41
CA ARG A 29 -22.02 17.18 -0.16
C ARG A 29 -20.91 17.63 0.79
N TRP A 30 -21.17 17.67 2.10
CA TRP A 30 -20.15 17.98 3.10
C TRP A 30 -19.07 16.88 3.18
N ARG A 31 -19.44 15.61 3.10
CA ARG A 31 -18.49 14.49 3.09
C ARG A 31 -17.62 14.51 1.84
N GLU A 32 -18.22 14.70 0.68
CA GLU A 32 -17.51 14.81 -0.61
C GLU A 32 -16.54 16.00 -0.61
N HIS A 33 -17.00 17.18 -0.16
CA HIS A 33 -16.12 18.34 -0.05
C HIS A 33 -14.95 18.09 0.90
N ARG A 34 -15.20 17.45 2.04
CA ARG A 34 -14.15 17.11 3.00
C ARG A 34 -13.14 16.12 2.42
N LYS A 35 -13.60 15.12 1.69
CA LYS A 35 -12.76 14.14 0.98
C LYS A 35 -11.90 14.84 -0.08
N LYS A 36 -12.49 15.74 -0.87
CA LYS A 36 -11.77 16.51 -1.87
C LYS A 36 -10.64 17.34 -1.25
N VAL A 37 -10.92 18.10 -0.19
CA VAL A 37 -9.90 18.94 0.48
C VAL A 37 -8.82 18.07 1.12
N ARG A 38 -9.15 16.90 1.69
CA ARG A 38 -8.13 15.95 2.17
C ARG A 38 -7.21 15.51 1.02
N GLY A 39 -7.77 15.15 -0.14
CA GLY A 39 -7.00 14.78 -1.32
C GLY A 39 -6.07 15.91 -1.79
N GLU A 40 -6.56 17.14 -1.85
CA GLU A 40 -5.76 18.32 -2.24
C GLU A 40 -4.57 18.55 -1.29
N ILE A 41 -4.76 18.33 0.01
CA ILE A 41 -3.68 18.43 1.01
C ILE A 41 -2.66 17.28 0.83
N VAL A 42 -3.11 16.06 0.55
CA VAL A 42 -2.23 14.91 0.29
C VAL A 42 -1.39 15.15 -0.97
N GLU A 43 -1.99 15.62 -2.07
CA GLU A 43 -1.24 15.96 -3.29
C GLU A 43 -0.21 17.10 -3.04
N ALA A 44 -0.57 18.09 -2.21
CA ALA A 44 0.39 19.12 -1.81
C ALA A 44 1.52 18.54 -0.94
N ALA A 45 1.23 17.58 -0.06
CA ALA A 45 2.24 16.90 0.72
C ALA A 45 3.22 16.11 -0.17
N PHE A 46 2.73 15.41 -1.19
CA PHE A 46 3.58 14.74 -2.18
C PHE A 46 4.53 15.72 -2.85
N ARG A 47 4.01 16.81 -3.41
CA ARG A 47 4.85 17.84 -4.05
C ARG A 47 5.87 18.45 -3.08
N ALA A 48 5.46 18.68 -1.84
CA ALA A 48 6.36 19.22 -0.80
C ALA A 48 7.49 18.23 -0.48
N ILE A 49 7.17 16.93 -0.35
CA ILE A 49 8.16 15.87 -0.10
C ILE A 49 9.14 15.77 -1.28
N ASP A 50 8.64 15.74 -2.51
CA ASP A 50 9.49 15.65 -3.71
C ASP A 50 10.45 16.83 -3.81
N ARG A 51 9.99 18.04 -3.50
CA ARG A 51 10.76 19.27 -3.64
C ARG A 51 11.71 19.53 -2.47
N LEU A 52 11.26 19.28 -1.22
CA LEU A 52 11.99 19.68 0.00
C LEU A 52 12.73 18.50 0.64
N GLY A 53 12.42 17.27 0.24
CA GLY A 53 13.00 16.06 0.81
C GLY A 53 12.14 15.44 1.92
N PRO A 54 12.63 14.30 2.48
CA PRO A 54 11.85 13.48 3.42
C PRO A 54 11.68 14.09 4.82
N ASP A 55 12.47 15.11 5.18
CA ASP A 55 12.52 15.68 6.54
C ASP A 55 11.58 16.88 6.76
N LEU A 56 10.57 17.04 5.89
CA LEU A 56 9.69 18.20 5.94
C LEU A 56 8.72 18.20 7.14
N SER A 57 8.28 19.39 7.51
CA SER A 57 7.31 19.63 8.58
C SER A 57 5.88 19.79 8.05
N VAL A 58 4.86 19.59 8.93
CA VAL A 58 3.45 19.89 8.58
C VAL A 58 3.23 21.35 8.21
N ARG A 59 4.12 22.28 8.65
CA ARG A 59 4.08 23.68 8.27
C ARG A 59 4.40 23.84 6.79
N GLU A 60 5.45 23.20 6.31
CA GLU A 60 5.86 23.22 4.90
C GLU A 60 4.81 22.59 4.00
N ILE A 61 4.14 21.50 4.45
CA ILE A 61 2.98 20.94 3.75
C ILE A 61 1.85 21.97 3.67
N ALA A 62 1.58 22.70 4.74
CA ALA A 62 0.52 23.71 4.73
C ALA A 62 0.86 24.89 3.79
N GLU A 63 2.11 25.31 3.76
CA GLU A 63 2.60 26.35 2.85
C GLU A 63 2.45 25.90 1.38
N GLU A 64 2.83 24.65 1.04
CA GLU A 64 2.64 24.08 -0.28
C GLU A 64 1.15 23.95 -0.67
N ALA A 65 0.29 23.63 0.30
CA ALA A 65 -1.17 23.55 0.10
C ALA A 65 -1.84 24.94 0.04
N GLY A 66 -1.10 26.03 0.10
CA GLY A 66 -1.64 27.39 0.14
C GLY A 66 -2.54 27.65 1.35
N THR A 67 -2.23 27.04 2.50
CA THR A 67 -3.07 27.09 3.69
C THR A 67 -2.25 27.25 4.98
N ALA A 68 -2.91 27.27 6.13
CA ALA A 68 -2.28 27.33 7.42
C ALA A 68 -2.33 25.96 8.16
N LYS A 69 -1.31 25.65 8.95
CA LYS A 69 -1.23 24.42 9.76
C LYS A 69 -2.51 24.11 10.55
N PRO A 70 -3.24 25.05 11.18
CA PRO A 70 -4.51 24.77 11.84
C PRO A 70 -5.60 24.27 10.90
N LYS A 71 -5.58 24.63 9.60
CA LYS A 71 -6.54 24.13 8.62
C LYS A 71 -6.25 22.67 8.25
N ILE A 72 -4.97 22.26 8.21
CA ILE A 72 -4.60 20.84 8.05
C ILE A 72 -5.29 20.00 9.14
N TYR A 73 -5.16 20.41 10.42
CA TYR A 73 -5.73 19.68 11.56
C TYR A 73 -7.28 19.76 11.68
N ARG A 74 -7.96 20.51 10.83
CA ARG A 74 -9.43 20.39 10.66
C ARG A 74 -9.82 19.19 9.80
N HIS A 75 -8.92 18.73 8.94
CA HIS A 75 -9.13 17.63 8.02
C HIS A 75 -8.44 16.34 8.46
N PHE A 76 -7.38 16.45 9.24
CA PHE A 76 -6.60 15.34 9.79
C PHE A 76 -6.61 15.41 11.30
N THR A 77 -6.92 14.31 11.97
CA THR A 77 -7.02 14.24 13.44
C THR A 77 -5.69 14.60 14.09
N ASP A 78 -4.63 14.11 13.52
CA ASP A 78 -3.27 14.33 13.97
C ASP A 78 -2.29 14.16 12.78
N LYS A 79 -1.01 14.21 13.08
CA LYS A 79 0.06 14.03 12.10
C LYS A 79 0.09 12.60 11.53
N SER A 80 -0.30 11.61 12.33
CA SER A 80 -0.36 10.23 11.94
C SER A 80 -1.44 9.98 10.90
N ASP A 81 -2.63 10.57 11.06
CA ASP A 81 -3.72 10.50 10.08
C ASP A 81 -3.30 11.13 8.73
N LEU A 82 -2.54 12.23 8.76
CA LEU A 82 -1.96 12.80 7.54
C LEU A 82 -0.93 11.87 6.90
N PHE A 83 -0.03 11.28 7.69
CA PHE A 83 0.97 10.32 7.21
C PHE A 83 0.31 9.09 6.56
N GLN A 84 -0.71 8.52 7.20
CA GLN A 84 -1.47 7.41 6.64
C GLN A 84 -2.14 7.77 5.30
N ALA A 85 -2.69 8.98 5.18
CA ALA A 85 -3.30 9.41 3.93
C ALA A 85 -2.26 9.59 2.81
N ILE A 86 -1.03 10.04 3.13
CA ILE A 86 0.08 10.10 2.19
C ILE A 86 0.50 8.66 1.79
N GLY A 87 0.60 7.74 2.75
CA GLY A 87 0.91 6.33 2.48
C GLY A 87 -0.15 5.66 1.60
N GLN A 88 -1.43 5.92 1.86
CA GLN A 88 -2.50 5.45 0.99
C GLN A 88 -2.33 5.93 -0.46
N ARG A 89 -1.96 7.20 -0.64
CA ARG A 89 -1.70 7.75 -1.98
C ARG A 89 -0.52 7.07 -2.67
N LEU A 90 0.56 6.81 -1.95
CA LEU A 90 1.70 6.05 -2.49
C LEU A 90 1.28 4.62 -2.89
N ARG A 91 0.48 3.94 -2.05
CA ARG A 91 -0.07 2.62 -2.38
C ARG A 91 -0.88 2.65 -3.68
N ASP A 92 -1.78 3.62 -3.81
CA ASP A 92 -2.62 3.77 -5.00
C ASP A 92 -1.76 3.98 -6.26
N MET A 93 -0.67 4.74 -6.14
CA MET A 93 0.30 4.95 -7.24
C MET A 93 1.06 3.68 -7.58
N LEU A 94 1.59 2.96 -6.59
CA LEU A 94 2.29 1.68 -6.78
C LEU A 94 1.36 0.65 -7.42
N TRP A 95 0.12 0.58 -6.95
CA TRP A 95 -0.89 -0.30 -7.51
C TRP A 95 -1.19 0.02 -8.97
N ALA A 96 -1.44 1.29 -9.28
CA ALA A 96 -1.72 1.75 -10.63
C ALA A 96 -0.52 1.55 -11.59
N ALA A 97 0.71 1.61 -11.09
CA ALA A 97 1.90 1.40 -11.90
C ALA A 97 2.14 -0.10 -12.18
N VAL A 98 2.08 -0.95 -11.14
CA VAL A 98 2.51 -2.35 -11.23
C VAL A 98 1.43 -3.27 -11.77
N PHE A 99 0.17 -3.12 -11.32
CA PHE A 99 -0.89 -4.08 -11.65
C PHE A 99 -1.28 -4.19 -13.12
N PRO A 100 -1.34 -3.11 -13.92
CA PRO A 100 -1.70 -3.22 -15.33
C PRO A 100 -0.71 -4.05 -16.16
N SER A 101 0.52 -4.23 -15.66
CA SER A 101 1.55 -5.04 -16.32
C SER A 101 1.39 -6.55 -16.07
N ILE A 102 0.50 -6.95 -15.16
CA ILE A 102 0.30 -8.35 -14.74
C ILE A 102 -0.81 -8.97 -15.58
N ASP A 103 -0.42 -9.81 -16.53
CA ASP A 103 -1.33 -10.67 -17.30
C ASP A 103 -0.88 -12.13 -17.14
N PHE A 104 -1.57 -12.85 -16.28
CA PHE A 104 -1.26 -14.27 -15.98
C PHE A 104 -1.57 -15.21 -17.13
N ALA A 105 -2.43 -14.80 -18.07
CA ALA A 105 -2.85 -15.66 -19.18
C ALA A 105 -1.81 -15.74 -20.29
N THR A 106 -1.11 -14.64 -20.54
CA THR A 106 -0.22 -14.52 -21.71
C THR A 106 1.24 -14.33 -21.38
N ASN A 107 1.55 -13.66 -20.27
CA ASN A 107 2.93 -13.37 -19.91
C ASN A 107 3.57 -14.51 -19.11
N SER A 108 4.86 -14.72 -19.35
CA SER A 108 5.65 -15.63 -18.51
C SER A 108 5.87 -15.02 -17.12
N VAL A 109 6.12 -15.88 -16.13
CA VAL A 109 6.41 -15.44 -14.75
C VAL A 109 7.56 -14.45 -14.72
N ARG A 110 8.63 -14.73 -15.48
CA ARG A 110 9.79 -13.83 -15.60
C ARG A 110 9.41 -12.47 -16.18
N GLU A 111 8.56 -12.45 -17.21
CA GLU A 111 8.16 -11.21 -17.86
C GLU A 111 7.27 -10.37 -16.95
N ILE A 112 6.34 -10.97 -16.21
CA ILE A 112 5.51 -10.29 -15.19
C ILE A 112 6.43 -9.61 -14.17
N ILE A 113 7.37 -10.36 -13.59
CA ILE A 113 8.28 -9.83 -12.56
C ILE A 113 9.15 -8.71 -13.12
N ARG A 114 9.70 -8.87 -14.32
CA ARG A 114 10.55 -7.87 -14.97
C ARG A 114 9.77 -6.57 -15.21
N ARG A 115 8.58 -6.64 -15.82
CA ARG A 115 7.72 -5.47 -16.05
C ARG A 115 7.30 -4.80 -14.75
N SER A 116 6.89 -5.59 -13.77
CA SER A 116 6.54 -5.05 -12.43
C SER A 116 7.73 -4.34 -11.79
N ALA A 117 8.94 -4.87 -11.93
CA ALA A 117 10.15 -4.22 -11.44
C ALA A 117 10.48 -2.93 -12.21
N GLU A 118 10.30 -2.91 -13.54
CA GLU A 118 10.49 -1.73 -14.37
C GLU A 118 9.55 -0.59 -13.96
N GLU A 119 8.24 -0.87 -13.83
CA GLU A 119 7.24 0.11 -13.42
C GLU A 119 7.47 0.61 -11.98
N TYR A 120 7.79 -0.32 -11.08
CA TYR A 120 8.15 0.03 -9.70
C TYR A 120 9.37 0.95 -9.65
N VAL A 121 10.46 0.61 -10.35
CA VAL A 121 11.69 1.41 -10.36
C VAL A 121 11.47 2.75 -11.08
N SER A 122 10.57 2.81 -12.09
CA SER A 122 10.16 4.07 -12.71
C SER A 122 9.55 5.01 -11.68
N LEU A 123 8.60 4.52 -10.90
CA LEU A 123 7.94 5.30 -9.85
C LEU A 123 8.93 5.75 -8.77
N VAL A 124 9.86 4.87 -8.38
CA VAL A 124 10.94 5.21 -7.43
C VAL A 124 11.83 6.33 -7.95
N ASP A 125 12.17 6.29 -9.23
CA ASP A 125 13.03 7.29 -9.88
C ASP A 125 12.31 8.64 -10.09
N GLU A 126 11.00 8.60 -10.34
CA GLU A 126 10.15 9.80 -10.42
C GLU A 126 9.92 10.47 -9.06
N HIS A 127 9.81 9.67 -7.97
CA HIS A 127 9.49 10.16 -6.62
C HIS A 127 10.47 9.67 -5.54
N PRO A 128 11.79 9.88 -5.70
CA PRO A 128 12.79 9.29 -4.81
C PRO A 128 12.64 9.79 -3.36
N ASN A 129 12.26 11.05 -3.16
CA ASN A 129 12.08 11.63 -1.84
C ASN A 129 10.83 11.10 -1.13
N VAL A 130 9.77 10.77 -1.87
CA VAL A 130 8.57 10.14 -1.30
C VAL A 130 8.91 8.73 -0.80
N LEU A 131 9.64 7.95 -1.58
CA LEU A 131 10.08 6.62 -1.15
C LEU A 131 11.02 6.71 0.06
N ARG A 132 12.00 7.62 0.06
CA ARG A 132 12.87 7.88 1.22
C ARG A 132 12.06 8.26 2.47
N PHE A 133 11.05 9.12 2.32
CA PHE A 133 10.17 9.52 3.41
C PHE A 133 9.51 8.32 4.10
N PHE A 134 9.08 7.31 3.33
CA PHE A 134 8.48 6.10 3.89
C PHE A 134 9.52 5.09 4.39
N ILE A 135 10.57 4.82 3.64
CA ILE A 135 11.58 3.81 3.99
C ILE A 135 12.40 4.24 5.21
N GLN A 136 12.82 5.50 5.26
CA GLN A 136 13.65 6.04 6.36
C GLN A 136 12.83 6.52 7.55
N GLY A 137 11.49 6.38 7.49
CA GLY A 137 10.60 6.69 8.59
C GLY A 137 10.48 8.18 8.91
N GLY A 138 10.51 9.08 7.90
CA GLY A 138 10.45 10.55 7.98
C GLY A 138 10.70 11.10 9.39
N ARG A 139 11.62 11.99 9.60
CA ARG A 139 12.03 12.50 10.94
C ARG A 139 10.89 13.14 11.73
N PHE A 140 10.06 12.31 12.31
CA PHE A 140 9.06 12.74 13.25
C PHE A 140 9.47 12.22 14.64
N PRO A 141 9.97 13.07 15.56
CA PRO A 141 10.64 12.68 16.83
C PRO A 141 9.82 11.83 17.82
N GLU A 142 8.54 11.63 17.57
CA GLU A 142 7.63 10.85 18.43
C GLU A 142 7.42 9.40 17.96
N GLN A 143 8.34 8.84 17.16
CA GLN A 143 8.03 7.74 16.25
C GLN A 143 8.81 6.44 16.47
N SER A 144 8.89 5.93 17.67
CA SER A 144 9.06 4.47 17.86
C SER A 144 7.89 3.66 17.25
N GLU A 145 6.75 4.32 17.02
CA GLU A 145 5.56 3.73 16.38
C GLU A 145 5.56 3.83 14.84
N SER A 146 6.36 4.69 14.21
CA SER A 146 6.27 4.93 12.76
C SER A 146 6.91 3.84 11.92
N THR A 147 7.99 3.22 12.38
CA THR A 147 8.58 2.06 11.70
C THR A 147 7.57 0.91 11.63
N MET A 148 6.82 0.68 12.71
CA MET A 148 5.75 -0.31 12.73
C MET A 148 4.58 0.07 11.81
N ARG A 149 4.30 1.36 11.61
CA ARG A 149 3.22 1.83 10.71
C ARG A 149 3.60 1.72 9.24
N THR A 150 4.82 2.07 8.86
CA THR A 150 5.34 1.87 7.50
C THR A 150 5.33 0.38 7.13
N LEU A 151 5.73 -0.49 8.07
CA LEU A 151 5.60 -1.93 7.91
C LEU A 151 4.14 -2.38 7.77
N ASN A 152 3.20 -1.77 8.52
CA ASN A 152 1.78 -2.08 8.42
C ASN A 152 1.17 -1.63 7.08
N GLU A 153 1.58 -0.49 6.54
CA GLU A 153 1.10 -0.04 5.22
C GLU A 153 1.66 -0.88 4.08
N GLY A 154 2.94 -1.25 4.14
CA GLY A 154 3.53 -2.24 3.25
C GLY A 154 2.86 -3.62 3.39
N ARG A 155 2.44 -3.98 4.60
CA ARG A 155 1.71 -5.21 4.89
C ARG A 155 0.39 -5.30 4.13
N GLU A 156 -0.41 -4.23 4.06
CA GLU A 156 -1.68 -4.25 3.31
C GLU A 156 -1.48 -4.49 1.81
N ILE A 157 -0.48 -3.86 1.20
CA ILE A 157 -0.12 -4.13 -0.21
C ILE A 157 0.30 -5.60 -0.38
N THR A 158 1.16 -6.07 0.51
CA THR A 158 1.71 -7.42 0.45
C THR A 158 0.62 -8.48 0.61
N LEU A 159 -0.32 -8.29 1.54
CA LEU A 159 -1.47 -9.18 1.73
C LEU A 159 -2.39 -9.19 0.51
N ALA A 160 -2.67 -8.02 -0.07
CA ALA A 160 -3.50 -7.93 -1.27
C ALA A 160 -2.85 -8.63 -2.47
N MET A 161 -1.52 -8.51 -2.62
CA MET A 161 -0.77 -9.26 -3.63
C MET A 161 -0.81 -10.76 -3.37
N ALA A 162 -0.57 -11.20 -2.14
CA ALA A 162 -0.64 -12.62 -1.76
C ALA A 162 -2.03 -13.21 -2.03
N GLU A 163 -3.09 -12.48 -1.68
CA GLU A 163 -4.46 -12.88 -1.91
C GLU A 163 -4.78 -13.00 -3.42
N MET A 164 -4.30 -12.06 -4.23
CA MET A 164 -4.47 -12.11 -5.68
C MET A 164 -3.82 -13.37 -6.28
N PHE A 165 -2.57 -13.66 -5.92
CA PHE A 165 -1.87 -14.87 -6.38
C PHE A 165 -2.56 -16.14 -5.88
N ASN A 166 -2.97 -16.18 -4.61
CA ASN A 166 -3.68 -17.31 -4.04
C ASN A 166 -5.03 -17.57 -4.74
N ASN A 167 -5.73 -16.52 -5.16
CA ASN A 167 -6.96 -16.64 -5.93
C ASN A 167 -6.73 -17.20 -7.33
N GLU A 168 -5.65 -16.76 -8.00
CA GLU A 168 -5.27 -17.24 -9.33
C GLU A 168 -4.82 -18.71 -9.31
N LEU A 169 -4.14 -19.13 -8.24
CA LEU A 169 -3.60 -20.48 -8.07
C LEU A 169 -4.50 -21.39 -7.21
N ARG A 170 -5.75 -21.00 -6.98
CA ARG A 170 -6.68 -21.71 -6.08
C ARG A 170 -6.87 -23.19 -6.43
N GLU A 171 -6.86 -23.53 -7.72
CA GLU A 171 -7.03 -24.92 -8.20
C GLU A 171 -5.87 -25.84 -7.78
N MET A 172 -4.76 -25.29 -7.35
CA MET A 172 -3.57 -26.06 -6.97
C MET A 172 -3.54 -26.48 -5.50
N GLU A 173 -4.53 -26.09 -4.68
CA GLU A 173 -4.62 -26.42 -3.25
C GLU A 173 -3.32 -26.16 -2.46
N LEU A 174 -2.61 -25.08 -2.80
CA LEU A 174 -1.34 -24.73 -2.18
C LEU A 174 -1.55 -24.07 -0.82
N ASP A 175 -0.54 -24.17 0.05
CA ASP A 175 -0.57 -23.53 1.36
C ASP A 175 -0.61 -22.00 1.25
N PRO A 176 -1.71 -21.31 1.63
CA PRO A 176 -1.81 -19.86 1.58
C PRO A 176 -0.74 -19.13 2.39
N ALA A 177 -0.26 -19.74 3.49
CA ALA A 177 0.76 -19.15 4.34
C ALA A 177 2.13 -19.06 3.63
N ALA A 178 2.42 -20.01 2.73
CA ALA A 178 3.64 -19.97 1.93
C ALA A 178 3.63 -18.79 0.95
N PHE A 179 2.49 -18.48 0.33
CA PHE A 179 2.34 -17.30 -0.52
C PHE A 179 2.44 -16.00 0.26
N GLU A 180 1.80 -15.93 1.42
CA GLU A 180 1.91 -14.76 2.28
C GLU A 180 3.38 -14.52 2.66
N LEU A 181 4.10 -15.54 3.09
CA LEU A 181 5.51 -15.44 3.44
C LEU A 181 6.36 -15.01 2.24
N ALA A 182 6.15 -15.58 1.05
CA ALA A 182 6.87 -15.22 -0.16
C ALA A 182 6.62 -13.75 -0.56
N ALA A 183 5.36 -13.30 -0.49
CA ALA A 183 4.99 -11.91 -0.75
C ALA A 183 5.69 -10.94 0.23
N PHE A 184 5.74 -11.29 1.52
CA PHE A 184 6.48 -10.50 2.53
C PHE A 184 7.99 -10.49 2.29
N ALA A 185 8.57 -11.62 1.90
CA ALA A 185 9.99 -11.71 1.55
C ALA A 185 10.32 -10.86 0.32
N ALA A 186 9.48 -10.92 -0.72
CA ALA A 186 9.61 -10.12 -1.92
C ALA A 186 9.50 -8.62 -1.61
N PHE A 187 8.48 -8.20 -0.87
CA PHE A 187 8.30 -6.80 -0.45
C PHE A 187 9.49 -6.30 0.37
N GLY A 188 9.92 -7.05 1.38
CA GLY A 188 11.06 -6.69 2.22
C GLY A 188 12.36 -6.57 1.42
N SER A 189 12.59 -7.49 0.48
CA SER A 189 13.75 -7.46 -0.41
C SER A 189 13.72 -6.24 -1.34
N ALA A 190 12.55 -5.92 -1.93
CA ALA A 190 12.37 -4.73 -2.78
C ALA A 190 12.60 -3.45 -1.99
N ALA A 191 12.01 -3.32 -0.80
CA ALA A 191 12.17 -2.14 0.05
C ALA A 191 13.63 -1.93 0.48
N SER A 192 14.33 -2.99 0.92
CA SER A 192 15.73 -2.90 1.33
C SER A 192 16.67 -2.60 0.16
N ALA A 193 16.43 -3.21 -1.01
CA ALA A 193 17.21 -2.92 -2.21
C ALA A 193 17.01 -1.48 -2.68
N THR A 194 15.79 -0.96 -2.57
CA THR A 194 15.45 0.42 -2.92
C THR A 194 16.11 1.41 -1.96
N ASP A 195 16.08 1.16 -0.65
CA ASP A 195 16.77 1.99 0.33
C ASP A 195 18.27 2.06 0.04
N TRP A 196 18.89 0.92 -0.25
CA TRP A 196 20.31 0.86 -0.66
C TRP A 196 20.55 1.67 -1.95
N TRP A 197 19.68 1.53 -2.97
CA TRP A 197 19.82 2.21 -4.24
C TRP A 197 19.62 3.73 -4.12
N LEU A 198 18.64 4.18 -3.34
CA LEU A 198 18.36 5.59 -3.05
C LEU A 198 19.35 6.21 -2.06
N GLY A 199 19.96 5.42 -1.17
CA GLY A 199 20.99 5.86 -0.24
C GLY A 199 22.32 6.20 -0.93
N SER A 200 22.53 5.72 -2.15
CA SER A 200 23.69 6.10 -2.96
C SER A 200 23.57 7.55 -3.39
N ASP A 201 24.65 8.32 -3.29
CA ASP A 201 24.72 9.69 -3.80
C ASP A 201 24.31 9.71 -5.27
N LEU A 202 23.35 10.57 -5.63
CA LEU A 202 22.77 10.65 -6.98
C LEU A 202 23.84 10.94 -8.04
N ASP A 203 24.86 11.70 -7.67
CA ASP A 203 25.97 12.08 -8.54
C ASP A 203 27.18 11.13 -8.41
N SER A 204 27.06 10.08 -7.58
CA SER A 204 28.16 9.13 -7.40
C SER A 204 28.35 8.27 -8.64
N PRO A 205 29.57 8.17 -9.18
CA PRO A 205 29.88 7.23 -10.26
C PRO A 205 29.73 5.76 -9.85
N ARG A 206 29.50 5.49 -8.57
CA ARG A 206 29.25 4.15 -8.01
C ARG A 206 27.76 3.83 -7.94
N ARG A 207 26.86 4.80 -8.21
CA ARG A 207 25.41 4.54 -8.24
C ARG A 207 25.12 3.52 -9.34
N MET A 208 24.40 2.46 -8.99
CA MET A 208 23.97 1.47 -9.96
C MET A 208 23.00 2.13 -10.96
N PRO A 209 23.22 2.00 -12.29
CA PRO A 209 22.27 2.48 -13.30
C PRO A 209 20.90 1.82 -13.12
N ARG A 210 19.83 2.56 -13.48
CA ARG A 210 18.44 2.11 -13.33
C ARG A 210 18.19 0.74 -13.98
N GLU A 211 18.63 0.57 -15.21
CA GLU A 211 18.44 -0.67 -15.98
C GLU A 211 19.08 -1.86 -15.26
N LYS A 212 20.27 -1.64 -14.69
CA LYS A 212 20.99 -2.65 -13.94
C LYS A 212 20.31 -2.96 -12.60
N PHE A 213 19.74 -1.94 -11.95
CA PHE A 213 18.96 -2.14 -10.72
C PHE A 213 17.70 -2.95 -10.98
N VAL A 214 16.98 -2.68 -12.08
CA VAL A 214 15.81 -3.48 -12.53
C VAL A 214 16.22 -4.94 -12.74
N GLU A 215 17.34 -5.20 -13.44
CA GLU A 215 17.85 -6.55 -13.69
C GLU A 215 18.13 -7.31 -12.38
N HIS A 216 18.83 -6.66 -11.44
CA HIS A 216 19.12 -7.26 -10.14
C HIS A 216 17.86 -7.48 -9.30
N LEU A 217 16.96 -6.51 -9.26
CA LEU A 217 15.70 -6.64 -8.54
C LEU A 217 14.85 -7.78 -9.10
N THR A 218 14.76 -7.88 -10.43
CA THR A 218 14.10 -9.01 -11.10
C THR A 218 14.69 -10.34 -10.68
N THR A 219 16.02 -10.44 -10.65
CA THR A 219 16.72 -11.67 -10.25
C THR A 219 16.45 -12.04 -8.79
N ILE A 220 16.44 -11.05 -7.89
CA ILE A 220 16.12 -11.27 -6.47
C ILE A 220 14.68 -11.78 -6.32
N MET A 221 13.72 -11.14 -7.01
CA MET A 221 12.31 -11.55 -6.95
C MET A 221 12.12 -12.97 -7.51
N MET A 222 12.79 -13.28 -8.63
CA MET A 222 12.80 -14.64 -9.18
C MET A 222 13.35 -15.67 -8.21
N GLY A 223 14.39 -15.31 -7.44
CA GLY A 223 14.93 -16.18 -6.39
C GLY A 223 13.92 -16.46 -5.28
N VAL A 224 13.20 -15.46 -4.81
CA VAL A 224 12.15 -15.62 -3.78
C VAL A 224 11.04 -16.54 -4.30
N ILE A 225 10.52 -16.27 -5.51
CA ILE A 225 9.40 -17.05 -6.09
C ILE A 225 9.85 -18.47 -6.43
N GLY A 226 11.00 -18.63 -7.07
CA GLY A 226 11.54 -19.96 -7.44
C GLY A 226 11.85 -20.81 -6.22
N GLY A 227 12.48 -20.24 -5.19
CA GLY A 227 12.74 -20.96 -3.93
C GLY A 227 11.46 -21.35 -3.20
N THR A 228 10.43 -20.50 -3.22
CA THR A 228 9.12 -20.84 -2.64
C THR A 228 8.44 -21.96 -3.43
N ALA A 229 8.47 -21.92 -4.76
CA ALA A 229 7.93 -22.98 -5.61
C ALA A 229 8.64 -24.33 -5.33
N GLU A 230 9.96 -24.33 -5.22
CA GLU A 230 10.75 -25.51 -4.90
C GLU A 230 10.36 -26.12 -3.54
N LEU A 231 10.22 -25.27 -2.50
CA LEU A 231 9.77 -25.71 -1.16
C LEU A 231 8.37 -26.33 -1.18
N LEU A 232 7.50 -25.85 -2.06
CA LEU A 232 6.15 -26.39 -2.27
C LEU A 232 6.13 -27.62 -3.20
N GLY A 233 7.27 -28.07 -3.70
CA GLY A 233 7.36 -29.17 -4.64
C GLY A 233 6.86 -28.85 -6.05
N ILE A 234 6.73 -27.57 -6.38
CA ILE A 234 6.26 -27.08 -7.67
C ILE A 234 7.45 -26.91 -8.61
N LYS A 235 7.39 -27.57 -9.76
CA LYS A 235 8.36 -27.31 -10.85
C LYS A 235 7.88 -26.08 -11.62
N LEU A 236 8.44 -24.92 -11.29
CA LEU A 236 8.12 -23.67 -11.96
C LEU A 236 9.03 -23.50 -13.18
N ASP A 237 8.46 -23.43 -14.40
CA ASP A 237 9.16 -22.92 -15.58
C ASP A 237 8.93 -21.39 -15.67
N PRO A 238 9.92 -20.57 -15.37
CA PRO A 238 9.73 -19.12 -15.32
C PRO A 238 9.48 -18.46 -16.68
N ASP A 239 9.75 -19.17 -17.77
CA ASP A 239 9.62 -18.68 -19.14
C ASP A 239 8.29 -19.06 -19.79
N GLN A 240 7.37 -19.68 -19.03
CA GLN A 240 6.01 -20.00 -19.43
C GLN A 240 4.98 -19.12 -18.69
N PRO A 241 3.78 -18.90 -19.29
CA PRO A 241 2.66 -18.32 -18.57
C PRO A 241 2.31 -19.14 -17.33
N ILE A 242 1.78 -18.50 -16.28
CA ILE A 242 1.65 -19.13 -14.96
C ILE A 242 0.83 -20.42 -15.00
N HIS A 243 -0.23 -20.49 -15.80
CA HIS A 243 -1.04 -21.71 -15.98
C HIS A 243 -0.31 -22.87 -16.67
N ASN A 244 0.74 -22.56 -17.44
CA ASN A 244 1.57 -23.56 -18.14
C ASN A 244 2.90 -23.80 -17.40
N ALA A 245 3.31 -22.85 -16.57
CA ALA A 245 4.57 -22.88 -15.84
C ALA A 245 4.58 -23.97 -14.75
N MET A 246 3.40 -24.45 -14.37
CA MET A 246 3.21 -25.47 -13.35
C MET A 246 2.58 -26.71 -14.01
N PRO A 247 3.20 -27.89 -13.89
CA PRO A 247 2.62 -29.11 -14.46
C PRO A 247 1.26 -29.34 -13.81
N GLN A 248 0.23 -29.43 -14.64
CA GLN A 248 -1.07 -29.94 -14.19
C GLN A 248 -0.80 -31.32 -13.59
N ASN A 249 -1.22 -31.52 -12.35
CA ASN A 249 -1.19 -32.85 -11.74
C ASN A 249 -1.98 -33.76 -12.65
N SER A 250 -1.26 -34.57 -13.46
CA SER A 250 -1.85 -35.69 -14.17
C SER A 250 -2.47 -36.55 -13.08
N ALA A 251 -3.80 -36.57 -13.05
CA ALA A 251 -4.55 -37.39 -12.15
C ALA A 251 -3.88 -38.77 -12.11
N ALA A 252 -3.39 -39.15 -10.95
CA ALA A 252 -2.89 -40.48 -10.70
C ALA A 252 -4.03 -41.45 -10.96
N SER A 253 -3.87 -42.22 -12.03
CA SER A 253 -4.70 -43.37 -12.32
C SER A 253 -4.38 -44.49 -11.37
#